data_21cf110095e94c7180f389db5a2f9e6a
#
_entry.id   21cf110095e94c7180f389db5a2f9e6a
#
_cell.length_a   1.000
_cell.length_b   1.000
_cell.length_c   1.000
_cell.angle_alpha   90.00
_cell.angle_beta   90.00
_cell.angle_gamma   90.00
#
_symmetry.space_group_name_H-M   'P 1'
#
loop_
_entity.id
_entity.type
_entity.pdbx_description
1 polymer ?
#
loop_
_entity_poly.entity_id
_entity_poly.type
_entity_poly.pdbx_seq_one_letter_code
_entity_poly.pdbx_strand_id
1 'polypeptide(L)'
;MSIDTYRRILAGESLTAMLSPRALWRLTGPDAARYLNGQVTNDVNRLTDGMACYAAVCTAKGRIEGDVSIALHGGEFYLEADAILRESLGARLEKYLIADDAVFEDLSEQWILLHVFGKTTPSATEAGFVIAHNRFGIPGHDVWEPVRKGLGAIDAPVETDVLETLRLEHGIPRWGAELTTATLPPEGGPRMLEAISYTKGCYVGQETIARLKSVGHVNRSLVFLKSDTAAFPVAGAKLVLADREVGVVTSSGYSPRLERGIALGYAQRQAMAEGTSLQAGGLGLIVSTPLSDGVKP
;
A
#
# COMPACT_ATOMS: atom_id res chain seq x y z
N MET A 1 -18.19 -12.02 -0.74
CA MET A 1 -18.08 -10.70 -0.03
C MET A 1 -19.35 -10.44 0.77
N SER A 2 -19.21 -10.18 2.06
CA SER A 2 -20.32 -9.72 2.92
C SER A 2 -20.67 -8.27 2.57
N ILE A 3 -21.82 -8.08 1.94
CA ILE A 3 -22.29 -6.74 1.59
C ILE A 3 -22.70 -5.95 2.86
N ASP A 4 -23.10 -6.64 3.91
CA ASP A 4 -23.44 -6.04 5.20
C ASP A 4 -22.19 -5.46 5.86
N THR A 5 -21.12 -6.24 6.03
CA THR A 5 -19.83 -5.77 6.57
C THR A 5 -19.31 -4.57 5.78
N TYR A 6 -19.35 -4.65 4.44
CA TYR A 6 -18.96 -3.54 3.57
C TYR A 6 -19.74 -2.26 3.83
N ARG A 7 -21.09 -2.34 3.92
CA ARG A 7 -21.96 -1.18 4.18
C ARG A 7 -21.73 -0.57 5.56
N ARG A 8 -21.49 -1.40 6.57
CA ARG A 8 -21.22 -0.95 7.94
C ARG A 8 -19.90 -0.17 8.01
N ILE A 9 -18.85 -0.63 7.31
CA ILE A 9 -17.60 0.14 7.19
C ILE A 9 -17.87 1.51 6.58
N LEU A 10 -18.59 1.57 5.46
CA LEU A 10 -18.93 2.85 4.80
C LEU A 10 -19.83 3.76 5.65
N ALA A 11 -20.63 3.19 6.52
CA ALA A 11 -21.42 3.95 7.50
C ALA A 11 -20.57 4.50 8.66
N GLY A 12 -19.28 4.14 8.72
CA GLY A 12 -18.34 4.59 9.75
C GLY A 12 -18.42 3.80 11.05
N GLU A 13 -19.01 2.59 11.02
CA GLU A 13 -18.98 1.69 12.16
C GLU A 13 -17.56 1.20 12.43
N SER A 14 -17.26 0.99 13.72
CA SER A 14 -15.96 0.43 14.13
C SER A 14 -15.95 -1.08 13.93
N LEU A 15 -15.20 -1.53 12.93
CA LEU A 15 -15.01 -2.94 12.58
C LEU A 15 -13.52 -3.25 12.49
N THR A 16 -13.12 -4.44 12.93
CA THR A 16 -11.71 -4.83 13.01
C THR A 16 -11.34 -5.85 11.94
N ALA A 17 -10.26 -5.59 11.22
CA ALA A 17 -9.62 -6.52 10.31
C ALA A 17 -8.34 -7.07 10.94
N MET A 18 -8.12 -8.38 10.85
CA MET A 18 -6.83 -9.00 11.14
C MET A 18 -5.94 -8.87 9.90
N LEU A 19 -4.85 -8.14 10.01
CA LEU A 19 -3.88 -8.00 8.90
C LEU A 19 -2.78 -9.05 8.95
N SER A 20 -2.44 -9.56 10.15
CA SER A 20 -1.43 -10.60 10.30
C SER A 20 -1.85 -11.93 9.64
N PRO A 21 -0.88 -12.71 9.05
CA PRO A 21 0.55 -12.49 9.17
C PRO A 21 1.07 -11.33 8.31
N ARG A 22 1.95 -10.50 8.92
CA ARG A 22 2.69 -9.42 8.23
C ARG A 22 4.16 -9.53 8.62
N ALA A 23 5.05 -9.00 7.79
CA ALA A 23 6.41 -8.75 8.19
C ALA A 23 6.43 -7.47 9.04
N LEU A 24 6.89 -7.57 10.28
CA LEU A 24 6.90 -6.49 11.26
C LEU A 24 8.31 -6.30 11.79
N TRP A 25 8.82 -5.06 11.78
CA TRP A 25 10.14 -4.73 12.31
C TRP A 25 10.10 -3.48 13.18
N ARG A 26 11.06 -3.39 14.09
CA ARG A 26 11.33 -2.20 14.88
C ARG A 26 12.74 -1.69 14.59
N LEU A 27 12.88 -0.39 14.43
CA LEU A 27 14.16 0.29 14.29
C LEU A 27 14.30 1.35 15.39
N THR A 28 15.34 1.22 16.21
CA THR A 28 15.63 2.08 17.36
C THR A 28 17.03 2.63 17.28
N GLY A 29 17.36 3.59 18.16
CA GLY A 29 18.69 4.16 18.30
C GLY A 29 18.80 5.59 17.76
N PRO A 30 19.87 6.30 18.14
CA PRO A 30 20.05 7.72 17.79
C PRO A 30 20.13 7.99 16.30
N ASP A 31 20.64 7.03 15.52
CA ASP A 31 20.78 7.15 14.07
C ASP A 31 19.59 6.59 13.27
N ALA A 32 18.58 6.03 13.93
CA ALA A 32 17.46 5.34 13.29
C ALA A 32 16.75 6.20 12.22
N ALA A 33 16.43 7.45 12.55
CA ALA A 33 15.77 8.36 11.61
C ALA A 33 16.65 8.67 10.39
N ARG A 34 17.93 8.98 10.61
CA ARG A 34 18.91 9.27 9.55
C ARG A 34 19.08 8.07 8.62
N TYR A 35 19.29 6.89 9.21
CA TYR A 35 19.44 5.64 8.49
C TYR A 35 18.19 5.36 7.65
N LEU A 36 17.01 5.28 8.28
CA LEU A 36 15.77 4.94 7.60
C LEU A 36 15.43 5.93 6.48
N ASN A 37 15.65 7.22 6.72
CA ASN A 37 15.45 8.25 5.71
C ASN A 37 16.34 8.04 4.47
N GLY A 38 17.51 7.44 4.60
CA GLY A 38 18.38 7.05 3.49
C GLY A 38 17.95 5.78 2.75
N GLN A 39 17.08 4.95 3.34
CA GLN A 39 16.68 3.66 2.77
C GLN A 39 15.35 3.69 2.02
N VAL A 40 14.46 4.64 2.33
CA VAL A 40 13.08 4.65 1.82
C VAL A 40 12.78 5.89 0.97
N THR A 41 11.78 5.82 0.13
CA THR A 41 11.42 6.91 -0.80
C THR A 41 10.72 8.08 -0.13
N ASN A 42 10.00 7.88 0.98
CA ASN A 42 9.30 8.95 1.69
C ASN A 42 10.17 9.59 2.77
N ASP A 43 9.76 10.75 3.27
CA ASP A 43 10.48 11.54 4.27
C ASP A 43 10.02 11.17 5.68
N VAL A 44 10.73 10.26 6.33
CA VAL A 44 10.42 9.82 7.69
C VAL A 44 10.71 10.88 8.75
N ASN A 45 11.52 11.90 8.44
CA ASN A 45 11.78 13.02 9.36
C ASN A 45 10.56 13.94 9.55
N ARG A 46 9.54 13.79 8.72
CA ARG A 46 8.26 14.52 8.84
C ARG A 46 7.25 13.81 9.74
N LEU A 47 7.53 12.59 10.13
CA LEU A 47 6.67 11.87 11.07
C LEU A 47 6.77 12.48 12.46
N THR A 48 5.63 12.63 13.08
CA THR A 48 5.50 12.90 14.52
C THR A 48 4.93 11.67 15.21
N ASP A 49 5.07 11.60 16.52
CA ASP A 49 4.56 10.45 17.28
C ASP A 49 3.08 10.18 17.00
N GLY A 50 2.73 8.92 16.79
CA GLY A 50 1.38 8.49 16.42
C GLY A 50 1.04 8.61 14.93
N MET A 51 1.98 9.02 14.06
CA MET A 51 1.78 9.10 12.61
C MET A 51 2.44 7.94 11.87
N ALA A 52 1.92 7.68 10.66
CA ALA A 52 2.53 6.76 9.71
C ALA A 52 2.70 7.38 8.33
N CYS A 53 3.63 6.84 7.54
CA CYS A 53 3.74 7.11 6.11
C CYS A 53 3.94 5.81 5.32
N TYR A 54 3.57 5.85 4.04
CA TYR A 54 3.84 4.78 3.09
C TYR A 54 5.09 5.11 2.27
N ALA A 55 5.93 4.11 2.00
CA ALA A 55 7.18 4.28 1.28
C ALA A 55 7.55 3.03 0.49
N ALA A 56 8.48 3.17 -0.45
CA ALA A 56 9.15 2.04 -1.09
C ALA A 56 10.61 1.96 -0.64
N VAL A 57 11.12 0.74 -0.51
CA VAL A 57 12.54 0.43 -0.46
C VAL A 57 12.99 0.05 -1.86
N CYS A 58 14.08 0.63 -2.35
CA CYS A 58 14.50 0.49 -3.73
C CYS A 58 15.93 -0.01 -3.86
N THR A 59 16.20 -0.64 -5.00
CA THR A 59 17.58 -0.88 -5.49
C THR A 59 18.23 0.45 -5.90
N ALA A 60 19.55 0.48 -6.06
CA ALA A 60 20.27 1.62 -6.63
C ALA A 60 19.77 2.02 -8.04
N LYS A 61 19.14 1.11 -8.79
CA LYS A 61 18.52 1.37 -10.08
C LYS A 61 17.06 1.90 -9.98
N GLY A 62 16.57 2.16 -8.78
CA GLY A 62 15.23 2.68 -8.50
C GLY A 62 14.11 1.64 -8.63
N ARG A 63 14.40 0.34 -8.78
CA ARG A 63 13.38 -0.72 -8.75
C ARG A 63 12.95 -1.01 -7.32
N ILE A 64 11.66 -1.26 -7.11
CA ILE A 64 11.11 -1.59 -5.79
C ILE A 64 11.65 -2.96 -5.34
N GLU A 65 12.16 -3.04 -4.13
CA GLU A 65 12.48 -4.30 -3.41
C GLU A 65 11.38 -4.67 -2.43
N GLY A 66 10.60 -3.70 -1.97
CA GLY A 66 9.41 -3.85 -1.16
C GLY A 66 8.74 -2.50 -0.92
N ASP A 67 7.47 -2.55 -0.59
CA ASP A 67 6.71 -1.42 -0.09
C ASP A 67 6.49 -1.59 1.42
N VAL A 68 6.56 -0.50 2.15
CA VAL A 68 6.48 -0.49 3.62
C VAL A 68 5.56 0.61 4.11
N SER A 69 4.80 0.31 5.15
CA SER A 69 4.20 1.32 6.01
C SER A 69 5.11 1.54 7.21
N ILE A 70 5.36 2.79 7.56
CA ILE A 70 6.30 3.18 8.61
C ILE A 70 5.57 4.05 9.61
N ALA A 71 5.49 3.59 10.85
CA ALA A 71 4.91 4.32 11.97
C ALA A 71 6.01 4.83 12.90
N LEU A 72 5.80 6.00 13.51
CA LEU A 72 6.61 6.51 14.60
C LEU A 72 5.81 6.46 15.90
N HIS A 73 6.32 5.75 16.90
CA HIS A 73 5.72 5.67 18.22
C HIS A 73 6.78 5.61 19.32
N GLY A 74 6.65 6.48 20.34
CA GLY A 74 7.59 6.56 21.47
C GLY A 74 9.04 6.88 21.06
N GLY A 75 9.25 7.53 19.92
CA GLY A 75 10.58 7.81 19.36
C GLY A 75 11.20 6.64 18.57
N GLU A 76 10.50 5.54 18.39
CA GLU A 76 10.92 4.35 17.67
C GLU A 76 10.14 4.19 16.35
N PHE A 77 10.79 3.66 15.32
CA PHE A 77 10.15 3.38 14.04
C PHE A 77 9.67 1.93 13.99
N TYR A 78 8.42 1.75 13.60
CA TYR A 78 7.80 0.45 13.36
C TYR A 78 7.47 0.32 11.88
N LEU A 79 8.03 -0.70 11.24
CA LEU A 79 7.86 -0.95 9.81
C LEU A 79 6.98 -2.18 9.62
N GLU A 80 6.10 -2.14 8.61
CA GLU A 80 5.37 -3.32 8.20
C GLU A 80 5.37 -3.47 6.68
N ALA A 81 5.35 -4.73 6.23
CA ALA A 81 5.26 -5.09 4.83
C ALA A 81 4.47 -6.39 4.64
N ASP A 82 4.25 -6.79 3.38
CA ASP A 82 3.70 -8.12 3.08
C ASP A 82 4.59 -9.23 3.68
N ALA A 83 3.97 -10.26 4.27
CA ALA A 83 4.68 -11.33 4.96
C ALA A 83 5.74 -12.04 4.08
N ILE A 84 5.50 -12.13 2.78
CA ILE A 84 6.44 -12.73 1.82
C ILE A 84 7.77 -11.97 1.72
N LEU A 85 7.78 -10.70 2.11
CA LEU A 85 8.96 -9.84 2.10
C LEU A 85 9.82 -9.96 3.36
N ARG A 86 9.36 -10.66 4.41
CA ARG A 86 10.01 -10.70 5.72
C ARG A 86 11.53 -10.93 5.63
N GLU A 87 11.94 -12.00 4.96
CA GLU A 87 13.36 -12.35 4.87
C GLU A 87 14.13 -11.43 3.92
N SER A 88 13.61 -11.23 2.70
CA SER A 88 14.33 -10.49 1.67
C SER A 88 14.47 -9.01 2.02
N LEU A 89 13.39 -8.36 2.49
CA LEU A 89 13.41 -6.96 2.82
C LEU A 89 14.09 -6.71 4.17
N GLY A 90 13.90 -7.58 5.16
CA GLY A 90 14.61 -7.54 6.43
C GLY A 90 16.12 -7.59 6.21
N ALA A 91 16.61 -8.60 5.51
CA ALA A 91 18.05 -8.74 5.16
C ALA A 91 18.56 -7.54 4.34
N ARG A 92 17.73 -6.97 3.44
CA ARG A 92 18.08 -5.78 2.65
C ARG A 92 18.27 -4.54 3.55
N LEU A 93 17.40 -4.32 4.51
CA LEU A 93 17.52 -3.21 5.46
C LEU A 93 18.71 -3.43 6.40
N GLU A 94 18.85 -4.58 6.99
CA GLU A 94 19.96 -4.89 7.91
C GLU A 94 21.33 -4.76 7.24
N LYS A 95 21.44 -5.18 5.98
CA LYS A 95 22.71 -5.11 5.20
C LYS A 95 23.33 -3.72 5.14
N TYR A 96 22.53 -2.66 5.17
CA TYR A 96 23.01 -1.28 5.07
C TYR A 96 23.14 -0.60 6.45
N LEU A 97 22.85 -1.32 7.51
CA LEU A 97 23.00 -0.85 8.89
C LEU A 97 24.41 -1.21 9.42
N ILE A 98 25.44 -0.54 8.90
CA ILE A 98 26.85 -0.90 9.17
C ILE A 98 27.51 0.05 10.15
N ALA A 99 27.32 1.37 9.99
CA ALA A 99 28.00 2.41 10.73
C ALA A 99 27.05 3.28 11.55
N ASP A 100 25.78 2.94 11.54
CA ASP A 100 24.73 3.68 12.24
C ASP A 100 24.55 3.13 13.66
N ASP A 101 24.44 3.99 14.65
CA ASP A 101 24.05 3.61 16.01
C ASP A 101 22.52 3.39 16.05
N ALA A 102 22.12 2.25 15.51
CA ALA A 102 20.73 1.84 15.44
C ALA A 102 20.61 0.31 15.50
N VAL A 103 19.46 -0.15 15.99
CA VAL A 103 19.13 -1.59 16.12
C VAL A 103 17.88 -1.89 15.30
N PHE A 104 17.96 -2.90 14.45
CA PHE A 104 16.85 -3.39 13.64
C PHE A 104 16.43 -4.76 14.14
N GLU A 105 15.15 -4.89 14.51
CA GLU A 105 14.59 -6.09 15.14
C GLU A 105 13.41 -6.62 14.36
N ASP A 106 13.38 -7.95 14.12
CA ASP A 106 12.20 -8.64 13.56
C ASP A 106 11.19 -8.95 14.68
N LEU A 107 10.02 -8.37 14.59
CA LEU A 107 8.90 -8.53 15.53
C LEU A 107 7.79 -9.44 14.98
N SER A 108 7.92 -10.00 13.78
CA SER A 108 6.84 -10.65 13.03
C SER A 108 6.15 -11.80 13.77
N GLU A 109 6.87 -12.50 14.66
CA GLU A 109 6.31 -13.60 15.48
C GLU A 109 5.85 -13.15 16.87
N GLN A 110 6.25 -11.94 17.27
CA GLN A 110 6.02 -11.42 18.61
C GLN A 110 4.87 -10.41 18.64
N TRP A 111 4.48 -9.88 17.47
CA TRP A 111 3.46 -8.85 17.33
C TRP A 111 2.42 -9.22 16.28
N ILE A 112 1.22 -8.69 16.44
CA ILE A 112 0.16 -8.71 15.44
C ILE A 112 -0.22 -7.30 15.06
N LEU A 113 -0.74 -7.17 13.85
CA LEU A 113 -1.26 -5.92 13.31
C LEU A 113 -2.74 -6.10 12.99
N LEU A 114 -3.54 -5.23 13.58
CA LEU A 114 -4.98 -5.11 13.35
C LEU A 114 -5.25 -3.78 12.65
N HIS A 115 -6.31 -3.72 11.86
CA HIS A 115 -6.84 -2.47 11.35
C HIS A 115 -8.27 -2.28 11.84
N VAL A 116 -8.54 -1.17 12.50
CA VAL A 116 -9.86 -0.80 12.99
C VAL A 116 -10.40 0.32 12.13
N PHE A 117 -11.46 0.03 11.36
CA PHE A 117 -12.18 1.03 10.60
C PHE A 117 -12.91 2.01 11.51
N GLY A 118 -13.20 3.20 10.99
CA GLY A 118 -13.95 4.23 11.70
C GLY A 118 -13.08 5.37 12.21
N LYS A 119 -13.76 6.41 12.69
CA LYS A 119 -13.12 7.66 13.15
C LYS A 119 -12.71 7.64 14.62
N THR A 120 -13.32 6.73 15.40
CA THR A 120 -13.03 6.62 16.83
C THR A 120 -11.72 5.87 17.02
N THR A 121 -10.78 6.49 17.74
CA THR A 121 -9.51 5.84 18.07
C THR A 121 -9.76 4.64 19.00
N PRO A 122 -9.39 3.42 18.60
CA PRO A 122 -9.53 2.25 19.46
C PRO A 122 -8.54 2.31 20.63
N SER A 123 -8.75 1.46 21.62
CA SER A 123 -7.77 1.26 22.68
C SER A 123 -6.82 0.13 22.31
N ALA A 124 -5.53 0.32 22.56
CA ALA A 124 -4.55 -0.76 22.60
C ALA A 124 -4.38 -1.28 24.04
N THR A 125 -3.71 -2.41 24.20
CA THR A 125 -3.27 -2.87 25.52
C THR A 125 -2.14 -1.97 26.04
N GLU A 126 -1.76 -2.13 27.33
CA GLU A 126 -0.67 -1.33 27.92
C GLU A 126 0.67 -1.43 27.17
N ALA A 127 0.93 -2.57 26.52
CA ALA A 127 2.16 -2.78 25.74
C ALA A 127 1.97 -2.57 24.23
N GLY A 128 0.73 -2.33 23.77
CA GLY A 128 0.40 -2.03 22.38
C GLY A 128 0.29 -0.53 22.13
N PHE A 129 0.11 -0.16 20.87
CA PHE A 129 -0.11 1.24 20.49
C PHE A 129 -1.03 1.36 19.27
N VAL A 130 -1.54 2.56 19.04
CA VAL A 130 -2.48 2.89 17.97
C VAL A 130 -1.90 3.99 17.08
N ILE A 131 -2.00 3.79 15.76
CA ILE A 131 -1.58 4.75 14.75
C ILE A 131 -2.77 5.08 13.85
N ALA A 132 -3.06 6.35 13.64
CA ALA A 132 -4.05 6.75 12.64
C ALA A 132 -3.53 6.40 11.23
N HIS A 133 -4.29 5.60 10.49
CA HIS A 133 -3.84 5.12 9.18
C HIS A 133 -5.01 4.90 8.22
N ASN A 134 -4.99 5.58 7.08
CA ASN A 134 -5.94 5.42 5.99
C ASN A 134 -5.48 4.29 5.04
N ARG A 135 -5.41 3.07 5.55
CA ARG A 135 -4.83 1.91 4.85
C ARG A 135 -5.62 1.50 3.60
N PHE A 136 -6.94 1.54 3.69
CA PHE A 136 -7.85 1.10 2.62
C PHE A 136 -8.56 2.25 1.90
N GLY A 137 -8.04 3.48 1.99
CA GLY A 137 -8.68 4.67 1.44
C GLY A 137 -9.83 5.20 2.31
N ILE A 138 -10.09 4.57 3.45
CA ILE A 138 -11.13 4.90 4.43
C ILE A 138 -10.46 5.21 5.77
N PRO A 139 -10.98 6.18 6.56
CA PRO A 139 -10.43 6.49 7.88
C PRO A 139 -10.39 5.26 8.78
N GLY A 140 -9.27 5.06 9.45
CA GLY A 140 -9.07 3.96 10.36
C GLY A 140 -7.78 4.09 11.17
N HIS A 141 -7.50 3.06 11.94
CA HIS A 141 -6.35 3.01 12.82
C HIS A 141 -5.70 1.63 12.75
N ASP A 142 -4.38 1.62 12.67
CA ASP A 142 -3.60 0.41 12.87
C ASP A 142 -3.33 0.23 14.36
N VAL A 143 -3.62 -0.96 14.87
CA VAL A 143 -3.39 -1.35 16.26
C VAL A 143 -2.29 -2.40 16.27
N TRP A 144 -1.18 -2.05 16.87
CA TRP A 144 -0.04 -2.92 17.07
C TRP A 144 -0.12 -3.55 18.45
N GLU A 145 -0.16 -4.89 18.51
CA GLU A 145 -0.31 -5.63 19.77
C GLU A 145 0.74 -6.74 19.89
N PRO A 146 1.41 -6.87 21.02
CA PRO A 146 2.21 -8.06 21.27
C PRO A 146 1.35 -9.33 21.25
N VAL A 147 1.86 -10.42 20.67
CA VAL A 147 1.22 -11.73 20.74
C VAL A 147 1.20 -12.19 22.19
N ARG A 148 0.03 -12.44 22.74
CA ARG A 148 -0.16 -12.96 24.09
C ARG A 148 -0.93 -14.29 24.05
N LYS A 149 -0.63 -15.21 24.96
CA LYS A 149 -1.48 -16.37 25.18
C LYS A 149 -2.87 -15.87 25.63
N GLY A 150 -3.89 -16.16 24.82
CA GLY A 150 -5.26 -15.72 25.12
C GLY A 150 -5.64 -14.37 24.54
N LEU A 151 -4.88 -13.81 23.56
CA LEU A 151 -5.46 -12.81 22.69
C LEU A 151 -6.69 -13.46 22.05
N GLY A 152 -7.87 -13.07 22.56
CA GLY A 152 -9.15 -13.63 22.13
C GLY A 152 -9.27 -13.53 20.62
N ALA A 153 -9.84 -14.54 20.00
CA ALA A 153 -10.24 -14.44 18.60
C ALA A 153 -11.01 -13.12 18.45
N ILE A 154 -10.62 -12.29 17.45
CA ILE A 154 -11.41 -11.12 17.10
C ILE A 154 -12.79 -11.66 16.70
N ASP A 155 -13.82 -11.28 17.43
CA ASP A 155 -15.17 -11.66 17.10
C ASP A 155 -15.52 -11.08 15.74
N ALA A 156 -15.77 -11.96 14.76
CA ALA A 156 -16.14 -11.60 13.39
C ALA A 156 -15.21 -10.57 12.71
N PRO A 157 -13.94 -10.92 12.39
CA PRO A 157 -13.05 -10.02 11.68
C PRO A 157 -13.62 -9.70 10.29
N VAL A 158 -13.31 -8.49 9.78
CA VAL A 158 -13.65 -8.10 8.42
C VAL A 158 -13.04 -9.10 7.42
N GLU A 159 -13.84 -9.62 6.53
CA GLU A 159 -13.46 -10.65 5.56
C GLU A 159 -12.49 -10.09 4.51
N THR A 160 -11.55 -10.93 4.06
CA THR A 160 -10.51 -10.55 3.10
C THR A 160 -11.07 -9.99 1.78
N ASP A 161 -12.20 -10.51 1.31
CA ASP A 161 -12.82 -10.05 0.06
C ASP A 161 -13.47 -8.67 0.20
N VAL A 162 -13.89 -8.26 1.41
CA VAL A 162 -14.29 -6.89 1.70
C VAL A 162 -13.08 -5.95 1.64
N LEU A 163 -11.96 -6.35 2.26
CA LEU A 163 -10.71 -5.58 2.21
C LEU A 163 -10.20 -5.43 0.78
N GLU A 164 -10.25 -6.49 -0.01
CA GLU A 164 -9.84 -6.46 -1.41
C GLU A 164 -10.73 -5.51 -2.24
N THR A 165 -12.05 -5.51 -2.00
CA THR A 165 -12.96 -4.57 -2.68
C THR A 165 -12.63 -3.13 -2.34
N LEU A 166 -12.43 -2.79 -1.06
CA LEU A 166 -12.05 -1.45 -0.63
C LEU A 166 -10.72 -1.02 -1.23
N ARG A 167 -9.71 -1.91 -1.23
CA ARG A 167 -8.41 -1.67 -1.84
C ARG A 167 -8.54 -1.33 -3.34
N LEU A 168 -9.32 -2.13 -4.07
CA LEU A 168 -9.56 -1.92 -5.50
C LEU A 168 -10.26 -0.59 -5.77
N GLU A 169 -11.33 -0.30 -5.05
CA GLU A 169 -12.09 0.95 -5.19
C GLU A 169 -11.23 2.20 -5.02
N HIS A 170 -10.23 2.14 -4.13
CA HIS A 170 -9.32 3.25 -3.85
C HIS A 170 -7.99 3.17 -4.64
N GLY A 171 -7.87 2.24 -5.57
CA GLY A 171 -6.69 2.13 -6.44
C GLY A 171 -5.39 1.82 -5.70
N ILE A 172 -5.46 1.14 -4.56
CA ILE A 172 -4.31 0.85 -3.71
C ILE A 172 -3.57 -0.38 -4.25
N PRO A 173 -2.30 -0.26 -4.64
CA PRO A 173 -1.51 -1.39 -5.11
C PRO A 173 -1.18 -2.37 -3.99
N ARG A 174 -0.93 -3.64 -4.35
CA ARG A 174 -0.52 -4.71 -3.45
C ARG A 174 0.73 -5.40 -3.99
N TRP A 175 1.63 -5.78 -3.08
CA TRP A 175 2.79 -6.60 -3.43
C TRP A 175 2.38 -7.94 -4.04
N GLY A 176 3.12 -8.35 -5.05
CA GLY A 176 2.85 -9.59 -5.80
C GLY A 176 1.77 -9.49 -6.87
N ALA A 177 0.90 -8.48 -6.81
CA ALA A 177 -0.10 -8.19 -7.84
C ALA A 177 0.31 -6.97 -8.69
N GLU A 178 0.27 -5.79 -8.12
CA GLU A 178 0.65 -4.54 -8.79
C GLU A 178 2.14 -4.22 -8.59
N LEU A 179 2.68 -4.44 -7.39
CA LEU A 179 4.05 -4.11 -7.05
C LEU A 179 4.93 -5.36 -7.09
N THR A 180 6.03 -5.27 -7.80
CA THR A 180 7.03 -6.34 -7.93
C THR A 180 8.43 -5.73 -8.06
N THR A 181 9.46 -6.56 -8.01
CA THR A 181 10.85 -6.13 -8.26
C THR A 181 11.08 -5.57 -9.67
N ALA A 182 10.12 -5.70 -10.59
CA ALA A 182 10.16 -5.10 -11.92
C ALA A 182 9.53 -3.69 -11.97
N THR A 183 8.93 -3.22 -10.87
CA THR A 183 8.21 -1.95 -10.81
C THR A 183 9.16 -0.80 -10.42
N LEU A 184 8.98 0.37 -11.03
CA LEU A 184 9.54 1.63 -10.55
C LEU A 184 8.47 2.36 -9.73
N PRO A 185 8.77 2.97 -8.57
CA PRO A 185 7.77 3.68 -7.76
C PRO A 185 6.87 4.64 -8.55
N PRO A 186 7.37 5.47 -9.50
CA PRO A 186 6.52 6.32 -10.30
C PRO A 186 5.54 5.59 -11.24
N GLU A 187 5.72 4.29 -11.48
CA GLU A 187 4.79 3.46 -12.26
C GLU A 187 3.60 2.97 -11.42
N GLY A 188 3.73 2.95 -10.08
CA GLY A 188 2.78 2.30 -9.16
C GLY A 188 1.46 3.03 -8.89
N GLY A 189 1.13 4.04 -9.72
CA GLY A 189 -0.12 4.79 -9.62
C GLY A 189 -0.12 5.85 -8.51
N PRO A 190 -1.28 6.51 -8.28
CA PRO A 190 -1.38 7.66 -7.38
C PRO A 190 -0.88 7.36 -5.95
N ARG A 191 -1.27 6.25 -5.37
CA ARG A 191 -0.87 5.87 -4.01
C ARG A 191 0.65 5.72 -3.86
N MET A 192 1.32 5.16 -4.86
CA MET A 192 2.78 5.04 -4.83
C MET A 192 3.46 6.38 -5.11
N LEU A 193 2.85 7.28 -5.87
CA LEU A 193 3.38 8.64 -6.06
C LEU A 193 3.39 9.44 -4.75
N GLU A 194 2.41 9.25 -3.87
CA GLU A 194 2.36 9.85 -2.53
C GLU A 194 3.45 9.28 -1.60
N ALA A 195 3.91 8.06 -1.87
CA ALA A 195 5.01 7.41 -1.14
C ALA A 195 6.41 7.94 -1.50
N ILE A 196 6.52 8.96 -2.36
CA ILE A 196 7.79 9.51 -2.83
C ILE A 196 7.94 10.96 -2.40
N SER A 197 8.93 11.25 -1.57
CA SER A 197 9.36 12.62 -1.31
C SER A 197 10.41 13.03 -2.35
N TYR A 198 10.16 14.13 -3.03
CA TYR A 198 11.10 14.73 -3.99
C TYR A 198 11.91 15.88 -3.40
N THR A 199 11.68 16.20 -2.13
CA THR A 199 12.31 17.35 -1.43
C THR A 199 13.20 16.94 -0.26
N LYS A 200 13.15 15.66 0.13
CA LYS A 200 14.04 15.12 1.18
C LYS A 200 15.49 14.95 0.69
N GLY A 201 16.39 14.63 1.60
CA GLY A 201 17.78 14.26 1.30
C GLY A 201 17.91 12.97 0.48
N CYS A 202 19.14 12.56 0.21
CA CYS A 202 19.44 11.41 -0.64
C CYS A 202 18.92 10.09 -0.05
N TYR A 203 18.46 9.21 -0.91
CA TYR A 203 18.08 7.84 -0.59
C TYR A 203 18.44 6.88 -1.73
N VAL A 204 18.50 5.59 -1.44
CA VAL A 204 18.88 4.57 -2.43
C VAL A 204 17.86 4.55 -3.58
N GLY A 205 18.35 4.71 -4.83
CA GLY A 205 17.53 4.72 -6.05
C GLY A 205 16.96 6.07 -6.45
N GLN A 206 17.20 7.14 -5.68
CA GLN A 206 16.65 8.48 -5.93
C GLN A 206 16.99 9.03 -7.32
N GLU A 207 18.19 8.81 -7.85
CA GLU A 207 18.61 9.37 -9.13
C GLU A 207 17.67 8.98 -10.27
N THR A 208 17.35 7.70 -10.40
CA THR A 208 16.42 7.20 -11.42
C THR A 208 15.02 7.78 -11.23
N ILE A 209 14.52 7.83 -10.00
CA ILE A 209 13.18 8.31 -9.67
C ILE A 209 13.06 9.82 -9.94
N ALA A 210 14.04 10.61 -9.52
CA ALA A 210 14.08 12.05 -9.74
C ALA A 210 14.21 12.39 -11.24
N ARG A 211 15.01 11.63 -12.00
CA ARG A 211 15.15 11.82 -13.45
C ARG A 211 13.84 11.56 -14.19
N LEU A 212 13.08 10.54 -13.79
CA LEU A 212 11.75 10.27 -14.36
C LEU A 212 10.78 11.43 -14.14
N LYS A 213 10.85 12.10 -12.99
CA LYS A 213 10.02 13.27 -12.69
C LYS A 213 10.44 14.51 -13.47
N SER A 214 11.75 14.78 -13.59
CA SER A 214 12.26 16.08 -14.07
C SER A 214 12.35 16.19 -15.59
N VAL A 215 12.84 15.16 -16.26
CA VAL A 215 13.12 15.16 -17.72
C VAL A 215 12.53 13.95 -18.44
N GLY A 216 12.08 12.95 -17.70
CA GLY A 216 11.56 11.72 -18.24
C GLY A 216 10.04 11.61 -18.17
N HIS A 217 9.59 10.43 -18.46
CA HIS A 217 8.22 9.99 -18.26
C HIS A 217 8.24 8.48 -18.03
N VAL A 218 7.22 7.99 -17.35
CA VAL A 218 7.02 6.54 -17.25
C VAL A 218 6.44 6.02 -18.57
N ASN A 219 6.89 4.84 -19.00
CA ASN A 219 6.37 4.19 -20.21
C ASN A 219 5.03 3.49 -19.95
N ARG A 220 4.73 3.20 -18.70
CA ARG A 220 3.49 2.58 -18.22
C ARG A 220 3.16 3.12 -16.83
N SER A 221 1.89 3.05 -16.46
CA SER A 221 1.45 3.35 -15.10
C SER A 221 0.32 2.42 -14.69
N LEU A 222 0.22 2.17 -13.38
CA LEU A 222 -0.96 1.56 -12.82
C LEU A 222 -2.14 2.52 -12.99
N VAL A 223 -3.23 2.01 -13.57
CA VAL A 223 -4.47 2.74 -13.80
C VAL A 223 -5.64 2.03 -13.12
N PHE A 224 -6.62 2.82 -12.72
CA PHE A 224 -7.91 2.33 -12.27
C PHE A 224 -8.88 2.27 -13.45
N LEU A 225 -9.59 1.16 -13.58
CA LEU A 225 -10.46 0.85 -14.71
C LEU A 225 -11.88 0.57 -14.21
N LYS A 226 -12.86 1.15 -14.87
CA LYS A 226 -14.29 0.86 -14.66
C LYS A 226 -14.83 0.11 -15.85
N SER A 227 -15.57 -0.98 -15.60
CA SER A 227 -16.33 -1.70 -16.63
C SER A 227 -17.66 -0.99 -16.91
N ASP A 228 -18.17 -1.16 -18.12
CA ASP A 228 -19.50 -0.68 -18.48
C ASP A 228 -20.62 -1.48 -17.79
N THR A 229 -20.31 -2.66 -17.27
CA THR A 229 -21.26 -3.59 -16.66
C THR A 229 -20.79 -4.02 -15.27
N ALA A 230 -21.57 -4.87 -14.61
CA ALA A 230 -21.16 -5.54 -13.36
C ALA A 230 -20.04 -6.58 -13.56
N ALA A 231 -19.81 -7.03 -14.78
CA ALA A 231 -18.72 -7.95 -15.08
C ALA A 231 -17.37 -7.25 -15.04
N PHE A 232 -16.32 -8.00 -14.68
CA PHE A 232 -14.95 -7.53 -14.61
C PHE A 232 -13.99 -8.54 -15.26
N PRO A 233 -12.88 -8.08 -15.85
CA PRO A 233 -11.92 -8.96 -16.49
C PRO A 233 -11.13 -9.78 -15.46
N VAL A 234 -10.63 -10.93 -15.86
CA VAL A 234 -9.74 -11.73 -15.01
C VAL A 234 -8.35 -11.08 -14.94
N ALA A 235 -7.63 -11.27 -13.83
CA ALA A 235 -6.23 -10.89 -13.73
C ALA A 235 -5.40 -11.57 -14.82
N GLY A 236 -4.46 -10.85 -15.44
CA GLY A 236 -3.69 -11.31 -16.61
C GLY A 236 -4.36 -11.02 -17.96
N ALA A 237 -5.62 -10.59 -17.99
CA ALA A 237 -6.27 -10.18 -19.23
C ALA A 237 -5.52 -9.00 -19.88
N LYS A 238 -5.32 -9.07 -21.21
CA LYS A 238 -4.65 -8.02 -21.97
C LYS A 238 -5.54 -6.79 -22.11
N LEU A 239 -4.98 -5.61 -21.86
CA LEU A 239 -5.62 -4.35 -22.18
C LEU A 239 -5.34 -4.02 -23.64
N VAL A 240 -6.40 -3.79 -24.41
CA VAL A 240 -6.34 -3.54 -25.86
C VAL A 240 -6.91 -2.16 -26.18
N LEU A 241 -6.19 -1.40 -26.98
CA LEU A 241 -6.59 -0.10 -27.56
C LEU A 241 -6.46 -0.19 -29.09
N ALA A 242 -7.56 -0.07 -29.82
CA ALA A 242 -7.58 -0.12 -31.30
C ALA A 242 -6.78 -1.34 -31.83
N ASP A 243 -7.14 -2.54 -31.34
CA ASP A 243 -6.57 -3.85 -31.69
C ASP A 243 -5.09 -4.04 -31.33
N ARG A 244 -4.52 -3.15 -30.52
CA ARG A 244 -3.14 -3.28 -30.03
C ARG A 244 -3.10 -3.55 -28.54
N GLU A 245 -2.28 -4.49 -28.12
CA GLU A 245 -2.00 -4.73 -26.73
C GLU A 245 -1.24 -3.53 -26.15
N VAL A 246 -1.83 -2.89 -25.12
CA VAL A 246 -1.29 -1.70 -24.46
C VAL A 246 -1.12 -1.88 -22.94
N GLY A 247 -1.37 -3.07 -22.42
CA GLY A 247 -1.23 -3.31 -21.01
C GLY A 247 -1.81 -4.64 -20.52
N VAL A 248 -1.95 -4.76 -19.20
CA VAL A 248 -2.44 -5.97 -18.54
C VAL A 248 -3.21 -5.61 -17.28
N VAL A 249 -4.31 -6.32 -17.05
CA VAL A 249 -5.06 -6.27 -15.78
C VAL A 249 -4.29 -7.04 -14.71
N THR A 250 -4.15 -6.44 -13.53
CA THR A 250 -3.44 -7.07 -12.40
C THR A 250 -4.39 -7.59 -11.33
N SER A 251 -5.43 -6.82 -11.02
CA SER A 251 -6.46 -7.19 -10.06
C SER A 251 -7.83 -6.69 -10.54
N SER A 252 -8.90 -7.35 -10.14
CA SER A 252 -10.25 -6.93 -10.51
C SER A 252 -11.29 -7.47 -9.53
N GLY A 253 -12.47 -6.85 -9.53
CA GLY A 253 -13.57 -7.22 -8.68
C GLY A 253 -14.83 -6.43 -9.00
N TYR A 254 -15.89 -6.68 -8.25
CA TYR A 254 -17.12 -5.90 -8.31
C TYR A 254 -17.13 -4.84 -7.21
N SER A 255 -17.46 -3.61 -7.57
CA SER A 255 -17.69 -2.51 -6.63
C SER A 255 -19.17 -2.33 -6.35
N PRO A 256 -19.64 -2.60 -5.13
CA PRO A 256 -21.04 -2.33 -4.78
C PRO A 256 -21.38 -0.85 -4.81
N ARG A 257 -20.41 0.02 -4.55
CA ARG A 257 -20.58 1.48 -4.50
C ARG A 257 -20.72 2.08 -5.90
N LEU A 258 -20.04 1.50 -6.88
CA LEU A 258 -20.12 1.91 -8.27
C LEU A 258 -21.13 1.08 -9.08
N GLU A 259 -21.64 -0.01 -8.50
CA GLU A 259 -22.56 -0.99 -9.12
C GLU A 259 -22.02 -1.55 -10.44
N ARG A 260 -20.69 -1.75 -10.53
CA ARG A 260 -20.00 -2.24 -11.73
C ARG A 260 -18.71 -2.97 -11.42
N GLY A 261 -18.19 -3.65 -12.45
CA GLY A 261 -16.86 -4.20 -12.41
C GLY A 261 -15.79 -3.10 -12.36
N ILE A 262 -14.75 -3.33 -11.58
CA ILE A 262 -13.57 -2.47 -11.49
C ILE A 262 -12.31 -3.32 -11.64
N ALA A 263 -11.20 -2.69 -12.05
CA ALA A 263 -9.92 -3.34 -12.12
C ALA A 263 -8.77 -2.38 -11.90
N LEU A 264 -7.63 -2.92 -11.50
CA LEU A 264 -6.33 -2.28 -11.59
C LEU A 264 -5.54 -2.94 -12.71
N GLY A 265 -4.71 -2.18 -13.40
CA GLY A 265 -3.87 -2.73 -14.45
C GLY A 265 -2.78 -1.76 -14.87
N TYR A 266 -1.72 -2.29 -15.45
CA TYR A 266 -0.69 -1.45 -16.05
C TYR A 266 -1.06 -1.14 -17.48
N ALA A 267 -1.15 0.16 -17.81
CA ALA A 267 -1.38 0.64 -19.16
C ALA A 267 -0.14 1.40 -19.67
N GLN A 268 0.20 1.22 -20.95
CA GLN A 268 1.23 1.99 -21.63
C GLN A 268 0.81 3.46 -21.75
N ARG A 269 1.77 4.34 -21.92
CA ARG A 269 1.60 5.81 -21.91
C ARG A 269 0.44 6.31 -22.79
N GLN A 270 0.27 5.74 -23.98
CA GLN A 270 -0.81 6.14 -24.91
C GLN A 270 -2.21 5.74 -24.45
N ALA A 271 -2.32 4.89 -23.43
CA ALA A 271 -3.58 4.30 -22.96
C ALA A 271 -3.90 4.61 -21.48
N MET A 272 -3.09 5.42 -20.79
CA MET A 272 -3.28 5.67 -19.35
C MET A 272 -4.02 6.98 -19.04
N ALA A 273 -4.40 7.76 -20.05
CA ALA A 273 -5.15 9.00 -19.82
C ALA A 273 -6.59 8.69 -19.37
N GLU A 274 -7.09 9.47 -18.39
CA GLU A 274 -8.47 9.36 -17.93
C GLU A 274 -9.46 9.52 -19.09
N GLY A 275 -10.52 8.71 -19.12
CA GLY A 275 -11.49 8.65 -20.20
C GLY A 275 -11.08 7.73 -21.36
N THR A 276 -9.86 7.20 -21.40
CA THR A 276 -9.45 6.28 -22.46
C THR A 276 -10.28 4.99 -22.39
N SER A 277 -10.92 4.62 -23.51
CA SER A 277 -11.69 3.37 -23.65
C SER A 277 -10.76 2.24 -24.07
N LEU A 278 -10.76 1.17 -23.33
CA LEU A 278 -9.96 -0.04 -23.51
C LEU A 278 -10.87 -1.27 -23.58
N GLN A 279 -10.32 -2.38 -24.03
CA GLN A 279 -10.98 -3.69 -23.97
C GLN A 279 -10.09 -4.67 -23.19
N ALA A 280 -10.73 -5.58 -22.43
CA ALA A 280 -10.05 -6.72 -21.82
C ALA A 280 -11.04 -7.90 -21.68
N GLY A 281 -10.67 -9.08 -22.21
CA GLY A 281 -11.50 -10.28 -22.09
C GLY A 281 -12.91 -10.13 -22.69
N GLY A 282 -13.08 -9.29 -23.72
CA GLY A 282 -14.39 -9.00 -24.34
C GLY A 282 -15.23 -7.95 -23.60
N LEU A 283 -14.71 -7.32 -22.54
CA LEU A 283 -15.39 -6.27 -21.79
C LEU A 283 -14.85 -4.90 -22.16
N GLY A 284 -15.74 -3.90 -22.27
CA GLY A 284 -15.39 -2.49 -22.34
C GLY A 284 -14.95 -1.97 -20.98
N LEU A 285 -13.83 -1.24 -20.96
CA LEU A 285 -13.25 -0.64 -19.77
C LEU A 285 -12.92 0.81 -20.06
N ILE A 286 -13.06 1.67 -19.05
CA ILE A 286 -12.68 3.09 -19.13
C ILE A 286 -11.66 3.38 -18.04
N VAL A 287 -10.54 4.00 -18.43
CA VAL A 287 -9.57 4.53 -17.46
C VAL A 287 -10.24 5.65 -16.67
N SER A 288 -10.20 5.53 -15.35
CA SER A 288 -10.92 6.44 -14.44
C SER A 288 -10.07 6.75 -13.22
N THR A 289 -10.54 7.71 -12.44
CA THR A 289 -9.99 8.01 -11.11
C THR A 289 -10.57 7.05 -10.07
N PRO A 290 -9.76 6.49 -9.16
CA PRO A 290 -10.24 5.73 -7.99
C PRO A 290 -11.15 6.58 -7.11
N LEU A 291 -11.90 5.91 -6.24
CA LEU A 291 -12.70 6.61 -5.23
C LEU A 291 -11.78 7.33 -4.23
N SER A 292 -12.24 8.47 -3.75
CA SER A 292 -11.57 9.25 -2.70
C SER A 292 -12.63 9.64 -1.66
N ASP A 293 -12.45 9.21 -0.41
CA ASP A 293 -13.37 9.55 0.69
C ASP A 293 -12.96 10.84 1.42
N GLY A 294 -12.26 11.73 0.72
CA GLY A 294 -11.94 13.08 1.22
C GLY A 294 -10.85 13.12 2.28
N VAL A 295 -10.24 11.99 2.58
CA VAL A 295 -9.10 11.91 3.50
C VAL A 295 -7.83 12.05 2.68
N LYS A 296 -7.19 13.21 2.78
CA LYS A 296 -5.78 13.31 2.38
C LYS A 296 -4.98 12.44 3.35
N PRO A 297 -4.05 11.62 2.84
CA PRO A 297 -3.17 10.79 3.67
C PRO A 297 -2.32 11.61 4.61
#